data_9edf412202fe6349aa2d7704b5949f22
#
_entry.id   9edf412202fe6349aa2d7704b5949f22
#
_cell.length_a   1.000
_cell.length_b   1.000
_cell.length_c   1.000
_cell.angle_alpha   90.00
_cell.angle_beta   90.00
_cell.angle_gamma   90.00
#
_symmetry.space_group_name_H-M   'P 1'
#
loop_
_entity.id
_entity.type
_entity.pdbx_description
1 polymer ?
#
loop_
_entity_poly.entity_id
_entity_poly.type
_entity_poly.pdbx_seq_one_letter_code
_entity_poly.pdbx_strand_id
1 'polypeptide(L)'
;MSQVSTTTSSPRRRVAMTWVVWITAVIAYGFAVMQRTSLGVMGLTAAAHFNAPASVVATFMVLQLAVYAVLQIPAGITVDRLGSRVVITAGSIVMTVGQVVMALTGSVGGAVLARVLVGCGDAFIFGAAIRLVPAWFPPKQTPLVTQLTGLLGQFGQVVSAVGLVAMVNSSGWRSTYLLAAGGAAVAAALAFLLIRDAPPGVEPERTDGNVKQLPHQVAEVISHPSTRLAFWAHMSSNFALSLIHI
;
A
#
# COMPACT_ATOMS: atom_id res chain seq x y z
N MET A 1 -35.70 -11.36 -31.99
CA MET A 1 -34.25 -11.64 -31.93
C MET A 1 -33.53 -10.32 -31.77
N SER A 2 -33.22 -9.95 -30.55
CA SER A 2 -32.54 -8.67 -30.24
C SER A 2 -31.03 -8.91 -30.32
N GLN A 3 -30.36 -8.27 -31.27
CA GLN A 3 -28.92 -8.30 -31.43
C GLN A 3 -28.30 -7.50 -30.25
N VAL A 4 -27.71 -8.19 -29.32
CA VAL A 4 -26.87 -7.56 -28.29
C VAL A 4 -25.59 -7.06 -28.98
N SER A 5 -25.52 -5.76 -29.22
CA SER A 5 -24.36 -5.08 -29.76
C SER A 5 -23.23 -5.12 -28.72
N THR A 6 -22.34 -6.10 -28.82
CA THR A 6 -21.10 -6.15 -28.09
C THR A 6 -20.14 -5.09 -28.65
N THR A 7 -20.11 -3.93 -28.04
CA THR A 7 -19.11 -2.88 -28.33
C THR A 7 -17.72 -3.38 -27.88
N THR A 8 -17.05 -4.07 -28.80
CA THR A 8 -15.63 -4.46 -28.61
C THR A 8 -14.76 -3.21 -28.65
N SER A 9 -14.25 -2.79 -27.51
CA SER A 9 -13.27 -1.69 -27.42
C SER A 9 -12.04 -2.01 -28.29
N SER A 10 -11.55 -1.00 -29.04
CA SER A 10 -10.40 -1.18 -29.93
C SER A 10 -9.17 -1.69 -29.14
N PRO A 11 -8.30 -2.54 -29.74
CA PRO A 11 -7.12 -3.10 -29.07
C PRO A 11 -6.22 -2.02 -28.45
N ARG A 12 -6.05 -0.87 -29.12
CA ARG A 12 -5.26 0.27 -28.61
C ARG A 12 -5.84 0.85 -27.32
N ARG A 13 -7.16 0.96 -27.20
CA ARG A 13 -7.82 1.46 -26.00
C ARG A 13 -7.66 0.51 -24.81
N ARG A 14 -7.67 -0.79 -25.07
CA ARG A 14 -7.44 -1.82 -24.06
C ARG A 14 -6.03 -1.72 -23.48
N VAL A 15 -5.01 -1.63 -24.33
CA VAL A 15 -3.60 -1.48 -23.92
C VAL A 15 -3.42 -0.20 -23.10
N ALA A 16 -3.93 0.93 -23.57
CA ALA A 16 -3.85 2.20 -22.82
C ALA A 16 -4.48 2.09 -21.43
N MET A 17 -5.64 1.45 -21.31
CA MET A 17 -6.33 1.28 -20.03
C MET A 17 -5.56 0.36 -19.05
N THR A 18 -4.91 -0.68 -19.55
CA THR A 18 -4.03 -1.55 -18.75
C THR A 18 -2.93 -0.74 -18.05
N TRP A 19 -2.24 0.11 -18.81
CA TRP A 19 -1.19 0.96 -18.25
C TRP A 19 -1.72 2.02 -17.30
N VAL A 20 -2.86 2.64 -17.60
CA VAL A 20 -3.50 3.63 -16.71
C VAL A 20 -3.86 3.01 -15.36
N VAL A 21 -4.50 1.83 -15.36
CA VAL A 21 -4.87 1.12 -14.13
C VAL A 21 -3.62 0.77 -13.32
N TRP A 22 -2.62 0.20 -13.96
CA TRP A 22 -1.39 -0.22 -13.28
C TRP A 22 -0.60 0.97 -12.73
N ILE A 23 -0.36 2.01 -13.53
CA ILE A 23 0.37 3.21 -13.10
C ILE A 23 -0.36 3.87 -11.91
N THR A 24 -1.69 3.95 -11.95
CA THR A 24 -2.48 4.50 -10.84
C THR A 24 -2.29 3.68 -9.56
N ALA A 25 -2.29 2.34 -9.66
CA ALA A 25 -2.05 1.46 -8.53
C ALA A 25 -0.62 1.61 -7.97
N VAL A 26 0.39 1.74 -8.85
CA VAL A 26 1.79 1.98 -8.47
C VAL A 26 1.94 3.34 -7.77
N ILE A 27 1.29 4.39 -8.28
CA ILE A 27 1.29 5.72 -7.64
C ILE A 27 0.66 5.64 -6.24
N ALA A 28 -0.51 5.00 -6.11
CA ALA A 28 -1.15 4.81 -4.80
C ALA A 28 -0.25 4.06 -3.83
N TYR A 29 0.44 3.01 -4.29
CA TYR A 29 1.40 2.26 -3.49
C TYR A 29 2.63 3.12 -3.13
N GLY A 30 3.17 3.91 -4.05
CA GLY A 30 4.27 4.83 -3.77
C GLY A 30 3.91 5.86 -2.69
N PHE A 31 2.69 6.42 -2.73
CA PHE A 31 2.19 7.28 -1.65
C PHE A 31 2.06 6.52 -0.33
N ALA A 32 1.60 5.28 -0.34
CA ALA A 32 1.51 4.46 0.87
C ALA A 32 2.89 4.22 1.49
N VAL A 33 3.90 3.87 0.69
CA VAL A 33 5.30 3.71 1.15
C VAL A 33 5.86 5.02 1.69
N MET A 34 5.64 6.15 1.01
CA MET A 34 6.06 7.47 1.48
C MET A 34 5.48 7.79 2.86
N GLN A 35 4.20 7.56 3.06
CA GLN A 35 3.52 7.82 4.33
C GLN A 35 3.97 6.88 5.45
N ARG A 36 4.14 5.59 5.11
CA ARG A 36 4.64 4.59 6.06
C ARG A 36 6.00 4.99 6.62
N THR A 37 6.91 5.46 5.79
CA THR A 37 8.29 5.80 6.15
C THR A 37 8.44 7.24 6.70
N SER A 38 7.43 8.09 6.56
CA SER A 38 7.49 9.52 6.90
C SER A 38 7.97 9.81 8.33
N LEU A 39 7.50 9.06 9.32
CA LEU A 39 7.90 9.28 10.70
C LEU A 39 9.33 8.79 10.97
N GLY A 40 9.76 7.70 10.33
CA GLY A 40 11.11 7.17 10.48
C GLY A 40 12.19 8.16 10.05
N VAL A 41 11.98 8.81 8.90
CA VAL A 41 12.93 9.81 8.39
C VAL A 41 12.88 11.13 9.16
N MET A 42 11.79 11.43 9.87
CA MET A 42 11.61 12.64 10.68
C MET A 42 11.67 12.37 12.18
N GLY A 43 12.31 11.28 12.63
CA GLY A 43 12.30 10.82 14.00
C GLY A 43 12.76 11.88 15.02
N LEU A 44 13.85 12.60 14.73
CA LEU A 44 14.37 13.66 15.60
C LEU A 44 13.38 14.86 15.64
N THR A 45 12.83 15.25 14.52
CA THR A 45 11.83 16.33 14.46
C THR A 45 10.55 15.93 15.19
N ALA A 46 10.14 14.66 15.10
CA ALA A 46 9.01 14.13 15.84
C ALA A 46 9.25 14.13 17.35
N ALA A 47 10.45 13.73 17.78
CA ALA A 47 10.83 13.77 19.21
C ALA A 47 10.73 15.18 19.78
N ALA A 48 11.22 16.18 19.04
CA ALA A 48 11.11 17.58 19.41
C ALA A 48 9.65 18.08 19.37
N HIS A 49 8.88 17.72 18.34
CA HIS A 49 7.49 18.14 18.18
C HIS A 49 6.57 17.64 19.30
N PHE A 50 6.74 16.38 19.72
CA PHE A 50 5.93 15.76 20.79
C PHE A 50 6.54 15.94 22.18
N ASN A 51 7.68 16.59 22.30
CA ASN A 51 8.46 16.69 23.53
C ASN A 51 8.63 15.31 24.21
N ALA A 52 8.99 14.32 23.42
CA ALA A 52 9.07 12.92 23.80
C ALA A 52 10.46 12.33 23.47
N PRO A 53 10.98 11.40 24.26
CA PRO A 53 12.25 10.75 23.96
C PRO A 53 12.15 9.93 22.65
N ALA A 54 13.27 9.77 21.96
CA ALA A 54 13.35 9.03 20.69
C ALA A 54 12.84 7.58 20.80
N SER A 55 12.95 6.96 21.96
CA SER A 55 12.41 5.62 22.25
C SER A 55 10.88 5.57 22.13
N VAL A 56 10.19 6.62 22.58
CA VAL A 56 8.72 6.72 22.44
C VAL A 56 8.35 6.87 20.97
N VAL A 57 9.07 7.69 20.20
CA VAL A 57 8.85 7.83 18.75
C VAL A 57 9.09 6.52 18.01
N ALA A 58 10.13 5.76 18.40
CA ALA A 58 10.39 4.43 17.86
C ALA A 58 9.22 3.46 18.12
N THR A 59 8.57 3.55 19.28
CA THR A 59 7.38 2.74 19.60
C THR A 59 6.22 2.99 18.62
N PHE A 60 6.04 4.22 18.12
CA PHE A 60 5.01 4.53 17.13
C PHE A 60 5.23 3.78 15.83
N MET A 61 6.49 3.63 15.39
CA MET A 61 6.85 2.89 14.18
C MET A 61 6.65 1.39 14.38
N VAL A 62 7.05 0.86 15.53
CA VAL A 62 6.85 -0.57 15.87
C VAL A 62 5.36 -0.89 15.89
N LEU A 63 4.54 -0.04 16.52
CA LEU A 63 3.10 -0.23 16.57
C LEU A 63 2.46 -0.19 15.16
N GLN A 64 2.86 0.77 14.32
CA GLN A 64 2.39 0.84 12.94
C GLN A 64 2.72 -0.44 12.16
N LEU A 65 3.95 -0.96 12.28
CA LEU A 65 4.36 -2.21 11.63
C LEU A 65 3.63 -3.42 12.19
N ALA A 66 3.38 -3.45 13.50
CA ALA A 66 2.60 -4.52 14.13
C ALA A 66 1.15 -4.55 13.59
N VAL A 67 0.50 -3.39 13.52
CA VAL A 67 -0.84 -3.26 12.93
C VAL A 67 -0.83 -3.70 11.46
N TYR A 68 0.14 -3.22 10.70
CA TYR A 68 0.34 -3.64 9.31
C TYR A 68 0.47 -5.17 9.18
N ALA A 69 1.32 -5.79 9.99
CA ALA A 69 1.56 -7.24 9.95
C ALA A 69 0.30 -8.05 10.31
N VAL A 70 -0.42 -7.66 11.35
CA VAL A 70 -1.66 -8.33 11.79
C VAL A 70 -2.73 -8.24 10.70
N LEU A 71 -2.81 -7.12 10.00
CA LEU A 71 -3.83 -6.90 8.97
C LEU A 71 -3.50 -7.52 7.61
N GLN A 72 -2.31 -8.10 7.40
CA GLN A 72 -1.97 -8.73 6.11
C GLN A 72 -2.92 -9.87 5.73
N ILE A 73 -3.31 -10.70 6.70
CA ILE A 73 -4.24 -11.81 6.45
C ILE A 73 -5.66 -11.29 6.14
N PRO A 74 -6.28 -10.43 6.98
CA PRO A 74 -7.56 -9.80 6.64
C PRO A 74 -7.53 -9.02 5.32
N ALA A 75 -6.40 -8.38 5.00
CA ALA A 75 -6.24 -7.62 3.76
C ALA A 75 -6.40 -8.50 2.52
N GLY A 76 -5.75 -9.68 2.48
CA GLY A 76 -5.91 -10.64 1.39
C GLY A 76 -7.38 -10.99 1.14
N ILE A 77 -8.10 -11.39 2.20
CA ILE A 77 -9.52 -11.73 2.12
C ILE A 77 -10.37 -10.56 1.62
N THR A 78 -10.08 -9.37 2.13
CA THR A 78 -10.83 -8.16 1.78
C THR A 78 -10.66 -7.81 0.31
N VAL A 79 -9.44 -7.94 -0.22
CA VAL A 79 -9.14 -7.72 -1.64
C VAL A 79 -9.88 -8.74 -2.52
N ASP A 80 -9.94 -10.00 -2.09
CA ASP A 80 -10.62 -11.06 -2.82
C ASP A 80 -12.13 -10.85 -2.90
N ARG A 81 -12.73 -10.27 -1.87
CA ARG A 81 -14.17 -10.01 -1.81
C ARG A 81 -14.57 -8.70 -2.46
N LEU A 82 -13.89 -7.61 -2.13
CA LEU A 82 -14.29 -6.27 -2.51
C LEU A 82 -13.63 -5.78 -3.83
N GLY A 83 -12.53 -6.42 -4.23
CA GLY A 83 -11.73 -6.01 -5.38
C GLY A 83 -10.70 -4.93 -5.03
N SER A 84 -9.73 -4.78 -5.91
CA SER A 84 -8.58 -3.89 -5.71
C SER A 84 -8.97 -2.40 -5.70
N ARG A 85 -9.93 -2.01 -6.56
CA ARG A 85 -10.40 -0.61 -6.64
C ARG A 85 -10.89 -0.10 -5.29
N VAL A 86 -11.81 -0.82 -4.68
CA VAL A 86 -12.43 -0.43 -3.40
C VAL A 86 -11.39 -0.43 -2.29
N VAL A 87 -10.54 -1.45 -2.26
CA VAL A 87 -9.55 -1.64 -1.20
C VAL A 87 -8.45 -0.59 -1.25
N ILE A 88 -7.89 -0.28 -2.44
CA ILE A 88 -6.87 0.78 -2.58
C ILE A 88 -7.47 2.13 -2.22
N THR A 89 -8.70 2.42 -2.66
CA THR A 89 -9.37 3.67 -2.35
C THR A 89 -9.61 3.82 -0.84
N ALA A 90 -10.19 2.80 -0.20
CA ALA A 90 -10.46 2.82 1.23
C ALA A 90 -9.18 2.92 2.07
N GLY A 91 -8.15 2.13 1.73
CA GLY A 91 -6.85 2.19 2.39
C GLY A 91 -6.21 3.57 2.29
N SER A 92 -6.24 4.19 1.10
CA SER A 92 -5.72 5.54 0.89
C SER A 92 -6.51 6.61 1.68
N ILE A 93 -7.83 6.47 1.80
CA ILE A 93 -8.66 7.36 2.64
C ILE A 93 -8.27 7.23 4.11
N VAL A 94 -8.14 6.01 4.62
CA VAL A 94 -7.75 5.76 6.02
C VAL A 94 -6.36 6.36 6.29
N MET A 95 -5.42 6.20 5.37
CA MET A 95 -4.10 6.84 5.48
C MET A 95 -4.19 8.37 5.44
N THR A 96 -5.04 8.94 4.59
CA THR A 96 -5.29 10.38 4.54
C THR A 96 -5.75 10.90 5.92
N VAL A 97 -6.73 10.23 6.53
CA VAL A 97 -7.21 10.58 7.88
C VAL A 97 -6.08 10.47 8.89
N GLY A 98 -5.29 9.39 8.85
CA GLY A 98 -4.13 9.22 9.72
C GLY A 98 -3.11 10.37 9.61
N GLN A 99 -2.82 10.83 8.39
CA GLN A 99 -1.90 11.95 8.17
C GLN A 99 -2.49 13.30 8.61
N VAL A 100 -3.79 13.51 8.44
CA VAL A 100 -4.46 14.70 8.98
C VAL A 100 -4.39 14.73 10.51
N VAL A 101 -4.65 13.60 11.17
CA VAL A 101 -4.49 13.47 12.62
C VAL A 101 -3.05 13.77 13.03
N MET A 102 -2.05 13.24 12.31
CA MET A 102 -0.64 13.51 12.58
C MET A 102 -0.27 14.98 12.40
N ALA A 103 -0.86 15.66 11.42
CA ALA A 103 -0.63 17.08 11.17
C ALA A 103 -1.18 17.99 12.28
N LEU A 104 -2.29 17.59 12.89
CA LEU A 104 -3.05 18.42 13.82
C LEU A 104 -2.76 18.11 15.29
N THR A 105 -2.19 16.94 15.58
CA THR A 105 -1.94 16.55 16.98
C THR A 105 -0.61 17.08 17.49
N GLY A 106 -0.62 17.54 18.75
CA GLY A 106 0.58 17.81 19.56
C GLY A 106 0.81 16.77 20.66
N SER A 107 0.01 15.71 20.71
CA SER A 107 0.06 14.72 21.79
C SER A 107 0.59 13.37 21.32
N VAL A 108 1.27 12.64 22.19
CA VAL A 108 1.75 11.27 21.98
C VAL A 108 0.58 10.33 21.63
N GLY A 109 -0.56 10.45 22.32
CA GLY A 109 -1.74 9.61 22.04
C GLY A 109 -2.32 9.83 20.64
N GLY A 110 -2.37 11.08 20.19
CA GLY A 110 -2.80 11.42 18.83
C GLY A 110 -1.83 10.90 17.78
N ALA A 111 -0.52 10.94 18.04
CA ALA A 111 0.50 10.37 17.15
C ALA A 111 0.37 8.85 17.04
N VAL A 112 0.11 8.15 18.14
CA VAL A 112 -0.18 6.70 18.16
C VAL A 112 -1.39 6.38 17.29
N LEU A 113 -2.50 7.09 17.48
CA LEU A 113 -3.71 6.91 16.68
C LEU A 113 -3.43 7.13 15.19
N ALA A 114 -2.71 8.19 14.84
CA ALA A 114 -2.32 8.49 13.48
C ALA A 114 -1.51 7.33 12.85
N ARG A 115 -0.56 6.75 13.58
CA ARG A 115 0.27 5.64 13.10
C ARG A 115 -0.52 4.34 12.96
N VAL A 116 -1.45 4.06 13.86
CA VAL A 116 -2.39 2.94 13.73
C VAL A 116 -3.22 3.08 12.46
N LEU A 117 -3.78 4.25 12.20
CA LEU A 117 -4.56 4.51 10.97
C LEU A 117 -3.71 4.34 9.72
N VAL A 118 -2.49 4.89 9.70
CA VAL A 118 -1.56 4.72 8.57
C VAL A 118 -1.23 3.24 8.37
N GLY A 119 -0.92 2.50 9.44
CA GLY A 119 -0.65 1.06 9.36
C GLY A 119 -1.86 0.25 8.86
N CYS A 120 -3.07 0.61 9.32
CA CYS A 120 -4.31 0.01 8.84
C CYS A 120 -4.51 0.22 7.33
N GLY A 121 -4.37 1.45 6.84
CA GLY A 121 -4.58 1.74 5.42
C GLY A 121 -3.51 1.11 4.52
N ASP A 122 -2.25 1.19 4.94
CA ASP A 122 -1.09 0.67 4.21
C ASP A 122 -1.15 -0.85 3.99
N ALA A 123 -1.65 -1.61 4.98
CA ALA A 123 -1.74 -3.07 4.91
C ALA A 123 -2.53 -3.59 3.70
N PHE A 124 -3.44 -2.82 3.18
CA PHE A 124 -4.34 -3.21 2.10
C PHE A 124 -3.84 -2.83 0.71
N ILE A 125 -2.96 -1.84 0.57
CA ILE A 125 -2.67 -1.22 -0.73
C ILE A 125 -1.75 -2.10 -1.58
N PHE A 126 -0.67 -2.65 -1.02
CA PHE A 126 0.31 -3.43 -1.78
C PHE A 126 -0.29 -4.71 -2.36
N GLY A 127 -0.98 -5.50 -1.54
CA GLY A 127 -1.64 -6.73 -1.99
C GLY A 127 -2.68 -6.47 -3.07
N ALA A 128 -3.47 -5.39 -2.91
CA ALA A 128 -4.45 -4.98 -3.90
C ALA A 128 -3.81 -4.52 -5.22
N ALA A 129 -2.67 -3.82 -5.17
CA ALA A 129 -1.95 -3.41 -6.37
C ALA A 129 -1.36 -4.60 -7.13
N ILE A 130 -0.78 -5.57 -6.42
CA ILE A 130 -0.23 -6.80 -7.04
C ILE A 130 -1.33 -7.64 -7.67
N ARG A 131 -2.51 -7.74 -7.05
CA ARG A 131 -3.64 -8.50 -7.61
C ARG A 131 -4.11 -7.97 -8.98
N LEU A 132 -3.95 -6.68 -9.25
CA LEU A 132 -4.30 -6.12 -10.56
C LEU A 132 -3.38 -6.64 -11.68
N VAL A 133 -2.15 -7.05 -11.38
CA VAL A 133 -1.18 -7.43 -12.41
C VAL A 133 -1.65 -8.65 -13.22
N PRO A 134 -2.00 -9.81 -12.64
CA PRO A 134 -2.46 -10.96 -13.42
C PRO A 134 -3.83 -10.73 -14.07
N ALA A 135 -4.65 -9.80 -13.54
CA ALA A 135 -5.95 -9.47 -14.15
C ALA A 135 -5.80 -8.64 -15.44
N TRP A 136 -4.74 -7.84 -15.56
CA TRP A 136 -4.56 -6.90 -16.66
C TRP A 136 -3.42 -7.25 -17.62
N PHE A 137 -2.44 -8.03 -17.18
CA PHE A 137 -1.25 -8.39 -17.99
C PHE A 137 -1.24 -9.87 -18.32
N PRO A 138 -0.72 -10.25 -19.50
CA PRO A 138 -0.61 -11.64 -19.87
C PRO A 138 0.36 -12.40 -18.94
N PRO A 139 0.18 -13.72 -18.74
CA PRO A 139 0.97 -14.53 -17.80
C PRO A 139 2.49 -14.41 -17.97
N LYS A 140 2.97 -14.25 -19.21
CA LYS A 140 4.41 -14.07 -19.50
C LYS A 140 4.99 -12.77 -18.95
N GLN A 141 4.19 -11.73 -18.79
CA GLN A 141 4.61 -10.41 -18.29
C GLN A 141 4.36 -10.25 -16.79
N THR A 142 3.47 -11.04 -16.21
CA THR A 142 3.07 -10.95 -14.79
C THR A 142 4.25 -10.92 -13.84
N PRO A 143 5.28 -11.80 -13.92
CA PRO A 143 6.39 -11.76 -12.98
C PRO A 143 7.19 -10.45 -13.05
N LEU A 144 7.46 -9.96 -14.25
CA LEU A 144 8.20 -8.71 -14.46
C LEU A 144 7.42 -7.50 -13.93
N VAL A 145 6.14 -7.41 -14.29
CA VAL A 145 5.28 -6.28 -13.87
C VAL A 145 5.07 -6.27 -12.36
N THR A 146 4.96 -7.46 -11.74
CA THR A 146 4.89 -7.58 -10.27
C THR A 146 6.16 -7.05 -9.60
N GLN A 147 7.33 -7.40 -10.10
CA GLN A 147 8.59 -6.88 -9.59
C GLN A 147 8.72 -5.37 -9.79
N LEU A 148 8.33 -4.87 -10.96
CA LEU A 148 8.29 -3.43 -11.23
C LEU A 148 7.33 -2.69 -10.31
N THR A 149 6.18 -3.28 -9.97
CA THR A 149 5.22 -2.71 -9.00
C THR A 149 5.90 -2.51 -7.64
N GLY A 150 6.60 -3.54 -7.14
CA GLY A 150 7.35 -3.45 -5.89
C GLY A 150 8.45 -2.39 -5.95
N LEU A 151 9.30 -2.46 -6.98
CA LEU A 151 10.43 -1.55 -7.13
C LEU A 151 10.00 -0.08 -7.26
N LEU A 152 9.05 0.21 -8.14
CA LEU A 152 8.59 1.57 -8.38
C LEU A 152 7.87 2.15 -7.14
N GLY A 153 7.10 1.33 -6.41
CA GLY A 153 6.49 1.77 -5.16
C GLY A 153 7.51 2.19 -4.10
N GLN A 154 8.69 1.55 -4.05
CA GLN A 154 9.75 1.92 -3.12
C GLN A 154 10.35 3.32 -3.39
N PHE A 155 10.15 3.91 -4.57
CA PHE A 155 10.48 5.33 -4.79
C PHE A 155 9.77 6.26 -3.80
N GLY A 156 8.60 5.87 -3.28
CA GLY A 156 7.94 6.58 -2.20
C GLY A 156 8.82 6.79 -0.97
N GLN A 157 9.71 5.83 -0.66
CA GLN A 157 10.68 5.96 0.43
C GLN A 157 11.71 7.05 0.15
N VAL A 158 12.20 7.16 -1.09
CA VAL A 158 13.13 8.22 -1.48
C VAL A 158 12.45 9.59 -1.38
N VAL A 159 11.20 9.70 -1.87
CA VAL A 159 10.40 10.92 -1.74
C VAL A 159 10.20 11.29 -0.27
N SER A 160 9.98 10.31 0.61
CA SER A 160 9.88 10.52 2.06
C SER A 160 11.21 11.06 2.64
N ALA A 161 12.33 10.39 2.34
CA ALA A 161 13.63 10.71 2.93
C ALA A 161 14.16 12.07 2.48
N VAL A 162 13.90 12.49 1.25
CA VAL A 162 14.39 13.76 0.69
C VAL A 162 13.29 14.82 0.72
N GLY A 163 12.14 14.52 0.15
CA GLY A 163 11.07 15.51 -0.06
C GLY A 163 10.40 15.93 1.25
N LEU A 164 9.95 14.97 2.08
CA LEU A 164 9.26 15.33 3.32
C LEU A 164 10.22 15.95 4.35
N VAL A 165 11.48 15.51 4.40
CA VAL A 165 12.49 16.11 5.29
C VAL A 165 12.78 17.55 4.88
N ALA A 166 13.00 17.81 3.59
CA ALA A 166 13.19 19.18 3.10
C ALA A 166 11.98 20.06 3.42
N MET A 167 10.79 19.50 3.30
CA MET A 167 9.53 20.20 3.50
C MET A 167 9.26 20.51 4.98
N VAL A 168 9.56 19.59 5.90
CA VAL A 168 9.40 19.86 7.33
C VAL A 168 10.35 20.94 7.81
N ASN A 169 11.55 21.00 7.23
CA ASN A 169 12.54 22.00 7.57
C ASN A 169 12.18 23.41 7.03
N SER A 170 11.50 23.50 5.88
CA SER A 170 11.11 24.78 5.26
C SER A 170 9.72 25.26 5.69
N SER A 171 8.76 24.38 5.80
CA SER A 171 7.33 24.71 5.98
C SER A 171 6.75 24.21 7.30
N GLY A 172 7.55 23.50 8.10
CA GLY A 172 7.18 22.97 9.40
C GLY A 172 6.32 21.70 9.36
N TRP A 173 6.07 21.15 10.54
CA TRP A 173 5.40 19.87 10.77
C TRP A 173 3.99 19.79 10.14
N ARG A 174 3.13 20.73 10.52
CA ARG A 174 1.72 20.72 10.12
C ARG A 174 1.56 20.78 8.61
N SER A 175 2.27 21.67 7.94
CA SER A 175 2.18 21.87 6.49
C SER A 175 2.65 20.62 5.74
N THR A 176 3.74 19.99 6.19
CA THR A 176 4.29 18.76 5.60
C THR A 176 3.29 17.61 5.67
N TYR A 177 2.71 17.35 6.84
CA TYR A 177 1.76 16.26 7.00
C TYR A 177 0.41 16.53 6.32
N LEU A 178 -0.05 17.79 6.26
CA LEU A 178 -1.24 18.14 5.47
C LEU A 178 -1.03 17.96 3.97
N LEU A 179 0.17 18.28 3.47
CA LEU A 179 0.48 18.05 2.05
C LEU A 179 0.59 16.56 1.73
N ALA A 180 1.20 15.77 2.63
CA ALA A 180 1.23 14.30 2.51
C ALA A 180 -0.19 13.71 2.54
N ALA A 181 -1.08 14.24 3.40
CA ALA A 181 -2.50 13.86 3.42
C ALA A 181 -3.21 14.23 2.11
N GLY A 182 -2.95 15.43 1.57
CA GLY A 182 -3.50 15.86 0.28
C GLY A 182 -3.07 14.96 -0.87
N GLY A 183 -1.79 14.57 -0.92
CA GLY A 183 -1.29 13.61 -1.90
C GLY A 183 -1.99 12.25 -1.81
N ALA A 184 -2.22 11.74 -0.59
CA ALA A 184 -2.96 10.50 -0.39
C ALA A 184 -4.43 10.61 -0.80
N ALA A 185 -5.06 11.76 -0.52
CA ALA A 185 -6.43 12.02 -0.96
C ALA A 185 -6.55 12.04 -2.49
N VAL A 186 -5.58 12.66 -3.16
CA VAL A 186 -5.49 12.63 -4.63
C VAL A 186 -5.28 11.19 -5.13
N ALA A 187 -4.39 10.41 -4.51
CA ALA A 187 -4.19 9.01 -4.85
C ALA A 187 -5.47 8.17 -4.66
N ALA A 188 -6.24 8.42 -3.58
CA ALA A 188 -7.54 7.80 -3.35
C ALA A 188 -8.55 8.16 -4.44
N ALA A 189 -8.63 9.42 -4.82
CA ALA A 189 -9.52 9.89 -5.90
C ALA A 189 -9.14 9.26 -7.25
N LEU A 190 -7.85 9.24 -7.59
CA LEU A 190 -7.36 8.60 -8.82
C LEU A 190 -7.64 7.10 -8.81
N ALA A 191 -7.42 6.41 -7.68
CA ALA A 191 -7.72 5.00 -7.54
C ALA A 191 -9.23 4.73 -7.76
N PHE A 192 -10.08 5.52 -7.14
CA PHE A 192 -11.54 5.41 -7.31
C PHE A 192 -11.98 5.62 -8.75
N LEU A 193 -11.41 6.61 -9.45
CA LEU A 193 -11.84 6.98 -10.80
C LEU A 193 -11.26 6.08 -11.90
N LEU A 194 -9.98 5.69 -11.75
CA LEU A 194 -9.21 5.08 -12.84
C LEU A 194 -9.00 3.57 -12.65
N ILE A 195 -8.92 3.06 -11.42
CA ILE A 195 -8.74 1.63 -11.19
C ILE A 195 -10.02 0.88 -11.54
N ARG A 196 -9.85 -0.24 -12.25
CA ARG A 196 -10.86 -1.23 -12.54
C ARG A 196 -10.30 -2.60 -12.22
N ASP A 197 -11.09 -3.46 -11.59
CA ASP A 197 -10.65 -4.78 -11.12
C ASP A 197 -10.37 -5.75 -12.27
N ALA A 198 -11.07 -5.58 -13.41
CA ALA A 198 -10.86 -6.40 -14.59
C ALA A 198 -11.03 -5.58 -15.88
N PRO A 199 -10.48 -6.07 -17.02
CA PRO A 199 -10.70 -5.48 -18.33
C PRO A 199 -12.18 -5.50 -18.75
N PRO A 200 -12.61 -4.58 -19.64
CA PRO A 200 -13.97 -4.57 -20.14
C PRO A 200 -14.35 -5.91 -20.80
N GLY A 201 -15.49 -6.45 -20.40
CA GLY A 201 -16.01 -7.73 -20.89
C GLY A 201 -15.45 -8.96 -20.17
N VAL A 202 -14.64 -8.78 -19.14
CA VAL A 202 -14.16 -9.84 -18.24
C VAL A 202 -14.78 -9.61 -16.87
N GLU A 203 -15.45 -10.61 -16.32
CA GLU A 203 -15.92 -10.53 -14.93
C GLU A 203 -14.72 -10.61 -13.98
N PRO A 204 -14.66 -9.73 -12.96
CA PRO A 204 -13.59 -9.79 -11.96
C PRO A 204 -13.74 -11.09 -11.16
N GLU A 205 -12.65 -11.83 -11.04
CA GLU A 205 -12.58 -13.02 -10.21
C GLU A 205 -12.73 -12.61 -8.74
N ARG A 206 -13.91 -12.87 -8.17
CA ARG A 206 -14.19 -12.66 -6.74
C ARG A 206 -14.36 -14.01 -6.09
N THR A 207 -13.63 -14.24 -5.03
CA THR A 207 -13.75 -15.48 -4.26
C THR A 207 -14.61 -15.20 -3.03
N ASP A 208 -15.64 -16.00 -2.82
CA ASP A 208 -16.44 -16.00 -1.58
C ASP A 208 -15.61 -16.56 -0.40
N GLY A 209 -14.42 -16.03 -0.20
CA GLY A 209 -13.43 -16.52 0.76
C GLY A 209 -14.09 -16.99 2.05
N ASN A 210 -14.20 -18.32 2.20
CA ASN A 210 -14.79 -18.90 3.39
C ASN A 210 -13.81 -18.77 4.55
N VAL A 211 -14.03 -17.78 5.41
CA VAL A 211 -13.19 -17.48 6.58
C VAL A 211 -12.98 -18.71 7.46
N LYS A 212 -13.93 -19.66 7.46
CA LYS A 212 -13.81 -20.92 8.21
C LYS A 212 -12.71 -21.86 7.66
N GLN A 213 -12.38 -21.73 6.36
CA GLN A 213 -11.32 -22.53 5.74
C GLN A 213 -9.95 -21.86 5.81
N LEU A 214 -9.88 -20.63 6.28
CA LEU A 214 -8.64 -19.85 6.36
C LEU A 214 -7.52 -20.57 7.14
N PRO A 215 -7.75 -21.13 8.33
CA PRO A 215 -6.69 -21.83 9.06
C PRO A 215 -6.11 -23.01 8.27
N HIS A 216 -6.97 -23.75 7.56
CA HIS A 216 -6.55 -24.87 6.72
C HIS A 216 -5.75 -24.39 5.50
N GLN A 217 -6.23 -23.37 4.80
CA GLN A 217 -5.54 -22.78 3.64
C GLN A 217 -4.18 -22.19 4.03
N VAL A 218 -4.11 -21.49 5.16
CA VAL A 218 -2.85 -20.95 5.69
C VAL A 218 -1.87 -22.08 6.03
N ALA A 219 -2.33 -23.13 6.68
CA ALA A 219 -1.51 -24.30 7.00
C ALA A 219 -0.99 -24.99 5.72
N GLU A 220 -1.83 -25.15 4.71
CA GLU A 220 -1.46 -25.73 3.42
C GLU A 220 -0.40 -24.86 2.70
N VAL A 221 -0.61 -23.55 2.62
CA VAL A 221 0.34 -22.61 2.01
C VAL A 221 1.68 -22.63 2.74
N ILE A 222 1.71 -22.60 4.08
CA ILE A 222 2.95 -22.63 4.87
C ILE A 222 3.67 -23.98 4.73
N SER A 223 2.94 -25.08 4.60
CA SER A 223 3.53 -26.40 4.44
C SER A 223 4.12 -26.64 3.05
N HIS A 224 3.70 -25.86 2.05
CA HIS A 224 4.14 -26.05 0.67
C HIS A 224 5.64 -25.74 0.50
N PRO A 225 6.43 -26.62 -0.14
CA PRO A 225 7.88 -26.44 -0.26
C PRO A 225 8.29 -25.11 -0.93
N SER A 226 7.55 -24.67 -1.95
CA SER A 226 7.83 -23.40 -2.65
C SER A 226 7.63 -22.19 -1.75
N THR A 227 6.63 -22.20 -0.87
CA THR A 227 6.38 -21.13 0.10
C THR A 227 7.50 -21.07 1.14
N ARG A 228 7.94 -22.20 1.62
CA ARG A 228 9.08 -22.29 2.57
C ARG A 228 10.38 -21.79 1.93
N LEU A 229 10.63 -22.18 0.68
CA LEU A 229 11.79 -21.69 -0.06
C LEU A 229 11.73 -20.17 -0.25
N ALA A 230 10.59 -19.63 -0.69
CA ALA A 230 10.40 -18.20 -0.87
C ALA A 230 10.56 -17.43 0.45
N PHE A 231 10.04 -17.97 1.55
CA PHE A 231 10.21 -17.39 2.89
C PHE A 231 11.67 -17.30 3.29
N TRP A 232 12.43 -18.38 3.18
CA TRP A 232 13.85 -18.41 3.54
C TRP A 232 14.70 -17.55 2.62
N ALA A 233 14.42 -17.53 1.31
CA ALA A 233 15.09 -16.65 0.36
C ALA A 233 14.87 -15.16 0.69
N HIS A 234 13.64 -14.79 1.03
CA HIS A 234 13.29 -13.42 1.42
C HIS A 234 13.93 -13.03 2.77
N MET A 235 13.89 -13.91 3.76
CA MET A 235 14.54 -13.72 5.05
C MET A 235 16.05 -13.51 4.92
N SER A 236 16.72 -14.37 4.15
CA SER A 236 18.18 -14.26 3.95
C SER A 236 18.56 -12.99 3.22
N SER A 237 17.78 -12.58 2.22
CA SER A 237 18.00 -11.34 1.48
C SER A 237 17.87 -10.10 2.38
N ASN A 238 16.81 -10.04 3.20
CA ASN A 238 16.62 -8.93 4.14
C ASN A 238 17.68 -8.91 5.26
N PHE A 239 18.07 -10.09 5.74
CA PHE A 239 19.13 -10.20 6.75
C PHE A 239 20.48 -9.73 6.20
N ALA A 240 20.85 -10.14 4.98
CA ALA A 240 22.06 -9.69 4.32
C ALA A 240 22.08 -8.17 4.11
N LEU A 241 20.95 -7.58 3.67
CA LEU A 241 20.82 -6.12 3.55
C LEU A 241 20.97 -5.41 4.89
N SER A 242 20.41 -5.97 5.96
CA SER A 242 20.54 -5.40 7.32
C SER A 242 21.98 -5.40 7.82
N LEU A 243 22.78 -6.44 7.51
CA LEU A 243 24.18 -6.51 7.89
C LEU A 243 25.07 -5.51 7.12
N ILE A 244 24.70 -5.13 5.90
CA ILE A 244 25.45 -4.15 5.11
C ILE A 244 25.28 -2.73 5.65
N HIS A 245 24.21 -2.47 6.40
CA HIS A 245 23.89 -1.15 6.96
C HIS A 245 24.32 -0.96 8.44
N ILE A 246 24.98 -1.95 9.06
CA ILE A 246 25.61 -1.86 10.37
C ILE A 246 27.11 -1.53 10.20
#